data_ef36a02cc10b9461b4fd5e9f7cf8eb04
#
_entry.id   ef36a02cc10b9461b4fd5e9f7cf8eb04
#
_cell.length_a   1.000
_cell.length_b   1.000
_cell.length_c   1.000
_cell.angle_alpha   90.00
_cell.angle_beta   90.00
_cell.angle_gamma   90.00
#
_symmetry.space_group_name_H-M   'P 1'
#
loop_
_entity.id
_entity.type
_entity.pdbx_description
1 polymer ?
#
loop_
_entity_poly.entity_id
_entity_poly.type
_entity_poly.pdbx_seq_one_letter_code
_entity_poly.pdbx_strand_id
1 'polypeptide(L)' 'MNIKRAFEIINNKEICDVFYNNEPVWIQELNNNKATIGFMNLNEVENVNIKDLKE' A
#
# COMPACT_ATOMS: atom_id res chain seq x y z
N MET A 1 0.56 -5.99 6.77
CA MET A 1 1.81 -5.19 6.72
C MET A 1 1.84 -4.26 7.92
N ASN A 2 2.99 -3.99 8.48
CA ASN A 2 3.10 -3.00 9.54
C ASN A 2 3.59 -1.67 8.98
N ILE A 3 3.47 -0.61 9.79
CA ILE A 3 3.80 0.73 9.32
C ILE A 3 5.28 0.89 8.98
N LYS A 4 6.15 0.22 9.72
CA LYS A 4 7.59 0.30 9.45
C LYS A 4 7.91 -0.25 8.06
N ARG A 5 7.31 -1.38 7.71
CA ARG A 5 7.53 -1.97 6.39
C ARG A 5 6.98 -1.08 5.27
N ALA A 6 5.79 -0.48 5.51
CA ALA A 6 5.20 0.43 4.54
C ALA A 6 6.11 1.64 4.29
N PHE A 7 6.69 2.20 5.34
CA PHE A 7 7.64 3.30 5.19
C PHE A 7 8.88 2.88 4.40
N GLU A 8 9.39 1.68 4.65
CA GLU A 8 10.55 1.18 3.92
C GLU A 8 10.27 1.11 2.42
N ILE A 9 9.10 0.61 2.06
CA ILE A 9 8.72 0.51 0.66
C ILE A 9 8.66 1.87 -0.01
N ILE A 10 8.01 2.83 0.63
CA ILE A 10 7.86 4.17 0.07
C ILE A 10 9.20 4.91 0.03
N ASN A 11 9.94 4.92 1.14
CA ASN A 11 11.16 5.69 1.24
C ASN A 11 12.29 5.16 0.37
N ASN A 12 12.36 3.85 0.22
CA ASN A 12 13.40 3.22 -0.58
C ASN A 12 12.95 2.96 -2.02
N LYS A 13 11.70 3.28 -2.32
CA LYS A 13 11.12 3.05 -3.64
C LYS A 13 11.31 1.60 -4.08
N GLU A 14 11.06 0.68 -3.14
CA GLU A 14 11.24 -0.74 -3.41
C GLU A 14 10.23 -1.22 -4.46
N ILE A 15 10.72 -2.08 -5.34
CA ILE A 15 9.84 -2.74 -6.31
C ILE A 15 9.39 -4.04 -5.67
N CYS A 16 8.15 -4.05 -5.18
CA CYS A 16 7.60 -5.25 -4.56
C CYS A 16 6.10 -5.31 -4.82
N ASP A 17 5.56 -6.51 -4.74
CA ASP A 17 4.13 -6.71 -4.94
C ASP A 17 3.41 -6.49 -3.62
N VAL A 18 2.43 -5.59 -3.64
CA VAL A 18 1.57 -5.32 -2.49
C VAL A 18 0.14 -5.62 -2.90
N PHE A 19 -0.61 -6.24 -2.02
CA PHE A 19 -1.98 -6.65 -2.30
C PHE A 19 -2.93 -6.14 -1.24
N TYR A 20 -4.11 -5.75 -1.69
CA TYR A 20 -5.22 -5.41 -0.82
C TYR A 20 -6.44 -6.19 -1.31
N ASN A 21 -7.01 -7.04 -0.45
CA ASN A 21 -8.14 -7.90 -0.82
C ASN A 21 -7.84 -8.74 -2.07
N ASN A 22 -6.61 -9.26 -2.14
CA ASN A 22 -6.12 -10.05 -3.28
C ASN A 22 -5.98 -9.26 -4.58
N GLU A 23 -6.11 -7.95 -4.53
CA GLU A 23 -5.93 -7.08 -5.70
C GLU A 23 -4.54 -6.45 -5.64
N PRO A 24 -3.79 -6.43 -6.75
CA PRO A 24 -2.49 -5.78 -6.77
C PRO A 24 -2.68 -4.26 -6.66
N VAL A 25 -1.93 -3.65 -5.74
CA VAL A 25 -2.03 -2.22 -5.47
C VAL A 25 -0.64 -1.63 -5.30
N TRP A 26 -0.57 -0.30 -5.33
CA TRP A 26 0.65 0.43 -5.02
C TRP A 26 0.33 1.49 -3.99
N ILE A 27 1.29 1.75 -3.11
CA ILE A 27 1.11 2.70 -2.01
C ILE A 27 1.48 4.09 -2.50
N GLN A 28 0.53 5.02 -2.43
CA GLN A 28 0.77 6.41 -2.83
C GLN A 28 1.24 7.26 -1.66
N GLU A 29 0.65 7.05 -0.49
CA GLU A 29 0.88 7.92 0.65
C GLU A 29 0.58 7.17 1.93
N LEU A 30 1.29 7.54 3.00
CA LEU A 30 1.05 7.01 4.33
C LEU A 30 0.58 8.13 5.24
N ASN A 31 -0.41 7.83 6.08
CA ASN A 31 -0.97 8.79 7.01
C ASN A 31 -1.39 8.06 8.28
N ASN A 32 -0.54 8.12 9.31
CA ASN A 32 -0.74 7.38 10.55
C ASN A 32 -0.84 5.88 10.27
N ASN A 33 -1.95 5.26 10.61
CA ASN A 33 -2.16 3.83 10.40
C ASN A 33 -2.83 3.52 9.07
N LYS A 34 -2.99 4.53 8.23
CA LYS A 34 -3.69 4.40 6.97
C LYS A 34 -2.75 4.59 5.79
N ALA A 35 -3.08 3.95 4.69
CA ALA A 35 -2.35 4.12 3.44
C ALA A 35 -3.33 4.47 2.33
N THR A 36 -2.92 5.42 1.49
CA THR A 36 -3.65 5.69 0.25
C THR A 36 -3.05 4.79 -0.81
N ILE A 37 -3.85 3.95 -1.40
CA ILE A 37 -3.40 2.99 -2.40
C ILE A 37 -4.10 3.21 -3.72
N GLY A 38 -3.41 2.87 -4.80
CA GLY A 38 -4.00 2.83 -6.12
C GLY A 38 -4.08 1.38 -6.59
N PHE A 39 -5.14 1.04 -7.31
CA PHE A 39 -5.31 -0.30 -7.84
C PHE A 39 -4.66 -0.39 -9.22
N MET A 40 -3.85 -1.41 -9.42
CA MET A 40 -3.12 -1.58 -10.69
C MET A 40 -4.05 -1.76 -11.87
N ASN A 41 -5.16 -2.44 -11.66
CA ASN A 41 -6.09 -2.78 -12.72
C ASN A 41 -7.29 -1.84 -12.83
N LEU A 42 -7.40 -0.90 -11.89
CA LEU A 42 -8.51 0.03 -11.85
C LEU A 42 -7.98 1.43 -11.66
N ASN A 43 -8.67 2.40 -12.22
CA ASN A 43 -8.28 3.78 -12.09
C ASN A 43 -8.89 4.39 -10.83
N GLU A 44 -8.69 3.72 -9.70
CA GLU A 44 -9.27 4.09 -8.42
C GLU A 44 -8.21 4.19 -7.33
N VAL A 45 -8.50 5.00 -6.33
CA VAL A 45 -7.65 5.24 -5.17
C VAL A 45 -8.50 5.03 -3.92
N GLU A 46 -7.91 4.43 -2.89
CA GLU A 46 -8.65 4.14 -1.68
C GLU A 46 -7.76 4.34 -0.45
N ASN A 47 -8.37 4.75 0.66
CA ASN A 47 -7.71 4.86 1.95
C ASN A 47 -8.00 3.60 2.76
N VAL A 48 -6.96 2.86 3.13
CA VAL A 48 -7.14 1.58 3.82
C VAL A 48 -6.21 1.51 5.02
N ASN A 49 -6.48 0.60 5.93
CA ASN A 49 -5.58 0.33 7.05
C ASN A 49 -4.34 -0.39 6.54
N ILE A 50 -3.17 0.06 7.01
CA ILE A 50 -1.90 -0.55 6.61
C ILE A 50 -1.88 -2.03 6.96
N LYS A 51 -2.47 -2.43 8.08
CA LYS A 51 -2.49 -3.83 8.50
C LYS A 51 -3.24 -4.73 7.53
N ASP A 52 -4.09 -4.16 6.68
CA ASP A 52 -4.84 -4.93 5.69
C ASP A 52 -4.07 -5.16 4.40
N LEU A 53 -2.90 -4.55 4.28
CA LEU A 53 -2.05 -4.73 3.11
C LEU A 53 -1.15 -5.96 3.30
N LYS A 54 -0.88 -6.65 2.21
CA LYS A 54 -0.04 -7.85 2.20
C LYS A 54 1.00 -7.77 1.09
N GLU A 55 2.11 -8.43 1.33
CA GLU A 55 3.17 -8.58 0.32
C GLU A 55 3.12 -9.92 -0.35
#